data_19823dd6e3a56aa4a42e3a601c80299a
#
_entry.id   19823dd6e3a56aa4a42e3a601c80299a
#
_cell.length_a   1.000
_cell.length_b   1.000
_cell.length_c   1.000
_cell.angle_alpha   90.00
_cell.angle_beta   90.00
_cell.angle_gamma   90.00
#
_symmetry.space_group_name_H-M   'P 1'
#
loop_
_entity.id
_entity.type
_entity.pdbx_description
1 polymer ?
#
loop_
_entity_poly.entity_id
_entity_poly.type
_entity_poly.pdbx_seq_one_letter_code
_entity_poly.pdbx_strand_id
1 'polypeptide(L)' 'MKFVITKDKAGEFRFALVASNGQTVAISEGYKAKASAVSTIESIKAKAGDATIDDQTA' A
#
# COMPACT_ATOMS: atom_id res chain seq x y z
N MET A 1 6.98 9.87 4.44
CA MET A 1 6.33 8.61 4.01
C MET A 1 5.43 8.89 2.82
N LYS A 2 5.42 8.00 1.86
CA LYS A 2 4.61 8.18 0.64
C LYS A 2 4.16 6.83 0.09
N PHE A 3 3.08 6.88 -0.70
CA PHE A 3 2.65 5.74 -1.51
C PHE A 3 3.14 5.96 -2.94
N VAL A 4 3.76 4.93 -3.50
CA VAL A 4 4.26 4.97 -4.88
C VAL A 4 3.48 3.95 -5.70
N ILE A 5 2.82 4.40 -6.75
CA ILE A 5 2.05 3.52 -7.63
C ILE A 5 2.92 3.14 -8.82
N THR A 6 2.99 1.84 -9.11
CA THR A 6 3.72 1.31 -10.26
C THR A 6 2.82 0.36 -11.03
N LYS A 7 3.23 0.03 -12.25
CA LYS A 7 2.56 -0.95 -13.07
C LYS A 7 3.52 -2.10 -13.31
N ASP A 8 3.09 -3.33 -13.03
CA ASP A 8 3.96 -4.49 -13.18
C ASP A 8 3.96 -5.04 -14.61
N LYS A 9 4.72 -6.10 -14.84
CA LYS A 9 4.85 -6.71 -16.17
C LYS A 9 3.55 -7.33 -16.66
N ALA A 10 2.67 -7.72 -15.77
CA ALA A 10 1.35 -8.26 -16.11
C ALA A 10 0.34 -7.16 -16.42
N GLY A 11 0.73 -5.89 -16.32
CA GLY A 11 -0.16 -4.77 -16.57
C GLY A 11 -1.04 -4.42 -15.38
N GLU A 12 -0.74 -4.96 -14.21
CA GLU A 12 -1.49 -4.67 -13.00
C GLU A 12 -0.85 -3.53 -12.23
N PHE A 13 -1.69 -2.77 -11.53
CA PHE A 13 -1.23 -1.64 -10.72
C PHE A 13 -0.94 -2.11 -9.30
N ARG A 14 0.20 -1.70 -8.78
CA ARG A 14 0.62 -1.98 -7.41
C ARG A 14 1.01 -0.69 -6.74
N PHE A 15 0.96 -0.66 -5.42
CA PHE A 15 1.52 0.46 -4.68
C PHE A 15 2.48 -0.06 -3.61
N ALA A 16 3.44 0.77 -3.28
CA ALA A 16 4.37 0.53 -2.19
C ALA A 16 4.26 1.66 -1.19
N LEU A 17 4.35 1.33 0.08
CA LEU A 17 4.48 2.32 1.15
C LEU A 17 5.95 2.50 1.44
N VAL A 18 6.46 3.71 1.23
CA VAL A 18 7.88 4.03 1.34
C VAL A 18 8.09 4.98 2.49
N ALA A 19 8.97 4.61 3.42
CA ALA A 19 9.31 5.44 4.57
C ALA A 19 10.15 6.65 4.15
N SER A 20 10.27 7.62 5.05
CA SER A 20 11.01 8.86 4.77
C SER A 20 12.48 8.63 4.47
N ASN A 21 13.06 7.53 4.94
CA ASN A 21 14.45 7.16 4.62
C ASN A 21 14.60 6.43 3.28
N GLY A 22 13.52 6.29 2.52
CA GLY A 22 13.53 5.62 1.22
C GLY A 22 13.32 4.11 1.25
N GLN A 23 13.17 3.52 2.43
CA GLN A 23 12.94 2.08 2.53
C GLN A 23 11.48 1.72 2.25
N THR A 24 11.27 0.63 1.52
CA THR A 24 9.93 0.09 1.27
C THR A 24 9.47 -0.65 2.52
N VAL A 25 8.36 -0.19 3.08
CA VAL A 25 7.76 -0.77 4.28
C VAL A 25 6.84 -1.93 3.91
N ALA A 26 6.05 -1.75 2.86
CA ALA A 26 5.06 -2.74 2.45
C ALA A 26 4.74 -2.56 0.96
N ILE A 27 4.29 -3.64 0.33
CA ILE A 27 3.89 -3.66 -1.08
C ILE A 27 2.52 -4.28 -1.17
N SER A 28 1.64 -3.72 -2.02
CA SER A 28 0.30 -4.24 -2.24
C SER A 28 0.29 -5.42 -3.22
N GLU A 29 -0.83 -6.10 -3.27
CA GLU A 29 -1.14 -7.02 -4.38
C GLU A 29 -1.41 -6.23 -5.66
N GLY A 30 -1.59 -6.92 -6.78
CA GLY A 30 -1.90 -6.29 -8.06
C GLY A 30 -3.37 -5.96 -8.21
N TYR A 31 -3.66 -4.76 -8.73
CA TYR A 31 -5.01 -4.31 -9.06
C TYR A 31 -5.15 -4.16 -10.56
N LYS A 32 -6.27 -4.58 -11.12
CA LYS A 32 -6.50 -4.46 -12.57
C LYS A 32 -6.75 -3.02 -13.01
N ALA A 33 -7.30 -2.21 -12.13
CA ALA A 33 -7.59 -0.81 -12.42
C ALA A 33 -6.80 0.09 -11.48
N LYS A 34 -6.24 1.16 -12.03
CA LYS A 34 -5.52 2.17 -11.23
C LYS A 34 -6.43 2.78 -10.16
N ALA A 35 -7.70 3.02 -10.51
CA ALA A 35 -8.66 3.58 -9.56
C ALA A 35 -8.83 2.71 -8.32
N SER A 36 -8.73 1.39 -8.46
CA SER A 36 -8.83 0.48 -7.32
C SER A 36 -7.62 0.62 -6.39
N ALA A 37 -6.42 0.75 -6.97
CA ALA A 37 -5.21 0.99 -6.18
C ALA A 37 -5.30 2.31 -5.42
N VAL A 38 -5.72 3.37 -6.09
CA VAL A 38 -5.87 4.69 -5.47
C VAL A 38 -6.92 4.66 -4.36
N SER A 39 -8.06 4.01 -4.61
CA SER A 39 -9.12 3.88 -3.62
C SER A 39 -8.64 3.16 -2.36
N THR A 40 -7.85 2.10 -2.54
CA THR A 40 -7.25 1.37 -1.41
C THR A 40 -6.29 2.25 -0.63
N ILE A 41 -5.45 3.01 -1.32
CA ILE A 41 -4.53 3.97 -0.68
C ILE A 41 -5.32 4.98 0.16
N GLU A 42 -6.38 5.55 -0.40
CA GLU A 42 -7.20 6.53 0.32
C GLU A 42 -7.83 5.93 1.58
N SER A 43 -8.28 4.68 1.49
CA SER A 43 -8.83 3.96 2.64
C SER A 43 -7.77 3.75 3.73
N ILE A 44 -6.56 3.37 3.34
CA ILE A 44 -5.45 3.19 4.28
C ILE A 44 -5.13 4.52 4.97
N LYS A 45 -5.03 5.60 4.20
CA LYS A 45 -4.75 6.93 4.75
C LYS A 45 -5.79 7.35 5.79
N ALA A 46 -7.06 7.03 5.51
CA ALA A 46 -8.15 7.46 6.38
C ALA A 46 -8.25 6.62 7.67
N LYS A 47 -7.85 5.35 7.62
CA LYS A 47 -8.18 4.38 8.68
C LYS A 47 -6.98 3.77 9.38
N ALA A 48 -5.80 3.82 8.79
CA ALA A 48 -4.63 3.12 9.35
C ALA A 48 -4.23 3.64 10.74
N GLY A 49 -4.48 4.92 11.01
CA GLY A 49 -4.17 5.49 12.32
C GLY A 49 -4.93 4.86 13.46
N ASP A 50 -6.12 4.33 13.18
CA ASP A 50 -6.97 3.67 14.17
C ASP A 50 -6.77 2.16 14.21
N ALA A 51 -5.87 1.63 13.36
CA ALA A 51 -5.63 0.19 13.33
C ALA A 51 -4.97 -0.27 14.61
N THR A 52 -5.43 -1.43 15.11
CA THR A 52 -4.83 -2.03 16.31
C THR A 52 -3.66 -2.91 15.91
N ILE A 53 -2.79 -3.18 16.88
CA ILE A 53 -1.71 -4.15 16.72
C ILE A 53 -2.19 -5.48 17.28
N ASP A 54 -2.29 -6.47 16.42
CA ASP A 54 -2.64 -7.83 16.81
C ASP A 54 -1.36 -8.67 16.77
N ASP A 55 -0.70 -8.76 17.92
CA ASP A 55 0.58 -9.45 18.04
C ASP A 55 0.34 -10.92 18.25
N GLN A 56 0.58 -11.72 17.22
CA GLN A 56 0.42 -13.17 17.25
C GLN A 56 1.75 -13.92 17.38
N THR A 57 2.82 -13.22 17.73
CA THR A 57 4.11 -13.88 17.98
C THR A 57 4.04 -14.65 19.29
N ALA A 58 4.67 -15.81 19.32
CA ALA A 58 4.65 -16.67 20.51
C ALA A 58 5.78 -16.31 21.47
#